data_234229a6a416fb17c262cd36c746a26d
#
_entry.id   234229a6a416fb17c262cd36c746a26d
#
_cell.length_a   1.000
_cell.length_b   1.000
_cell.length_c   1.000
_cell.angle_alpha   90.00
_cell.angle_beta   90.00
_cell.angle_gamma   90.00
#
_symmetry.space_group_name_H-M   'P 1'
#
loop_
_entity.id
_entity.type
_entity.pdbx_description
1 polymer ?
#
loop_
_entity_poly.entity_id
_entity_poly.type
_entity_poly.pdbx_seq_one_letter_code
_entity_poly.pdbx_strand_id
1 'polypeptide(L)'
;MAVKLKQLGLPMPAALGVFSGMGDFARPGDSTSMYALRGLSGHLDVPNDSGPHDDYYVGKTDPKDPVLSPIYADLHGMPPTLFVTSGRDLLLSGTANLHRAFLNAGDDARLIVYDALPHAFWYSTKLPEALEANHAMADFLAKQLAK
;
A
#
# COMPACT_ATOMS: atom_id res chain seq x y z
N MET A 1 -7.34 -8.56 0.75
CA MET A 1 -7.42 -10.05 0.73
C MET A 1 -6.96 -10.67 2.06
N ALA A 2 -5.76 -10.44 2.57
CA ALA A 2 -5.23 -11.05 3.80
C ALA A 2 -6.15 -10.85 5.03
N VAL A 3 -6.66 -9.64 5.26
CA VAL A 3 -7.65 -9.35 6.31
C VAL A 3 -8.87 -10.27 6.21
N LYS A 4 -9.37 -10.50 4.99
CA LYS A 4 -10.52 -11.39 4.78
C LYS A 4 -10.20 -12.85 5.09
N LEU A 5 -9.00 -13.33 4.73
CA LEU A 5 -8.55 -14.67 5.09
C LEU A 5 -8.51 -14.84 6.61
N LYS A 6 -7.90 -13.86 7.31
CA LYS A 6 -7.86 -13.85 8.78
C LYS A 6 -9.25 -13.90 9.41
N GLN A 7 -10.19 -13.07 8.95
CA GLN A 7 -11.57 -13.05 9.44
C GLN A 7 -12.29 -14.38 9.24
N LEU A 8 -11.96 -15.12 8.19
CA LEU A 8 -12.56 -16.42 7.89
C LEU A 8 -11.82 -17.60 8.54
N GLY A 9 -10.73 -17.35 9.29
CA GLY A 9 -9.91 -18.41 9.87
C GLY A 9 -9.23 -19.30 8.83
N LEU A 10 -9.01 -18.76 7.61
CA LEU A 10 -8.36 -19.49 6.52
C LEU A 10 -6.83 -19.38 6.62
N PRO A 11 -6.08 -20.33 6.02
CA PRO A 11 -4.63 -20.27 6.01
C PRO A 11 -4.13 -18.94 5.44
N MET A 12 -3.17 -18.34 6.14
CA MET A 12 -2.54 -17.09 5.73
C MET A 12 -1.37 -17.37 4.76
N PRO A 13 -1.07 -16.45 3.83
CA PRO A 13 0.13 -16.57 3.00
C PRO A 13 1.39 -16.47 3.86
N ALA A 14 2.51 -17.02 3.38
CA ALA A 14 3.79 -16.98 4.09
C ALA A 14 4.36 -15.55 4.24
N ALA A 15 4.00 -14.65 3.35
CA ALA A 15 4.39 -13.24 3.36
C ALA A 15 3.40 -12.36 2.60
N LEU A 16 3.48 -11.05 2.82
CA LEU A 16 2.75 -10.05 2.06
C LEU A 16 3.71 -9.04 1.42
N GLY A 17 3.35 -8.58 0.22
CA GLY A 17 3.96 -7.42 -0.42
C GLY A 17 2.92 -6.31 -0.58
N VAL A 18 3.23 -5.11 -0.12
CA VAL A 18 2.41 -3.90 -0.29
C VAL A 18 3.25 -2.88 -1.05
N PHE A 19 3.07 -2.86 -2.36
CA PHE A 19 3.87 -2.06 -3.26
C PHE A 19 3.03 -0.87 -3.73
N SER A 20 3.29 0.32 -3.17
CA SER A 20 2.46 1.52 -3.32
C SER A 20 0.99 1.22 -3.04
N GLY A 21 0.71 0.70 -1.84
CA GLY A 21 -0.63 0.26 -1.45
C GLY A 21 -1.45 1.36 -0.80
N MET A 22 -2.73 1.44 -1.17
CA MET A 22 -3.69 2.24 -0.44
C MET A 22 -4.16 1.47 0.79
N GLY A 23 -3.85 1.98 1.97
CA GLY A 23 -4.25 1.36 3.26
C GLY A 23 -5.57 1.88 3.81
N ASP A 24 -6.05 3.02 3.31
CA ASP A 24 -7.22 3.76 3.82
C ASP A 24 -7.95 4.49 2.68
N PHE A 25 -9.09 3.97 2.28
CA PHE A 25 -9.95 4.61 1.27
C PHE A 25 -10.79 5.77 1.83
N ALA A 26 -10.96 5.83 3.16
CA ALA A 26 -11.66 6.95 3.81
C ALA A 26 -10.75 8.17 3.99
N ARG A 27 -9.43 7.94 4.14
CA ARG A 27 -8.41 8.99 4.36
C ARG A 27 -7.11 8.63 3.64
N PRO A 28 -7.02 8.83 2.33
CA PRO A 28 -5.85 8.43 1.54
C PRO A 28 -4.55 9.16 1.93
N GLY A 29 -4.67 10.32 2.60
CA GLY A 29 -3.55 11.08 3.13
C GLY A 29 -3.02 12.16 2.17
N ASP A 30 -2.05 12.93 2.65
CA ASP A 30 -1.58 14.17 2.00
C ASP A 30 -0.96 13.93 0.64
N SER A 31 -0.23 12.83 0.45
CA SER A 31 0.46 12.56 -0.80
C SER A 31 -0.50 12.46 -1.98
N THR A 32 -1.68 11.89 -1.78
CA THR A 32 -2.71 11.79 -2.83
C THR A 32 -3.13 13.18 -3.31
N SER A 33 -3.45 14.08 -2.40
CA SER A 33 -3.86 15.46 -2.74
C SER A 33 -2.70 16.28 -3.32
N MET A 34 -1.51 16.22 -2.69
CA MET A 34 -0.34 16.97 -3.15
C MET A 34 0.09 16.62 -4.57
N TYR A 35 0.12 15.32 -4.89
CA TYR A 35 0.62 14.89 -6.19
C TYR A 35 -0.45 14.97 -7.28
N ALA A 36 -1.72 14.88 -6.95
CA ALA A 36 -2.81 15.20 -7.86
C ALA A 36 -2.72 16.66 -8.32
N LEU A 37 -2.59 17.61 -7.37
CA LEU A 37 -2.42 19.04 -7.68
C LEU A 37 -1.20 19.36 -8.53
N ARG A 38 -0.14 18.56 -8.45
CA ARG A 38 1.08 18.72 -9.25
C ARG A 38 1.06 17.96 -10.58
N GLY A 39 -0.05 17.32 -10.93
CA GLY A 39 -0.17 16.52 -12.14
C GLY A 39 0.63 15.20 -12.11
N LEU A 40 1.21 14.83 -10.98
CA LEU A 40 2.02 13.62 -10.85
C LEU A 40 1.19 12.32 -10.79
N SER A 41 -0.11 12.45 -10.62
CA SER A 41 -1.07 11.35 -10.72
C SER A 41 -1.55 11.09 -12.16
N GLY A 42 -1.06 11.87 -13.13
CA GLY A 42 -1.56 11.86 -14.50
C GLY A 42 -2.83 12.69 -14.71
N HIS A 43 -3.36 13.32 -13.65
CA HIS A 43 -4.52 14.20 -13.69
C HIS A 43 -4.20 15.51 -12.98
N LEU A 44 -4.68 16.63 -13.55
CA LEU A 44 -4.57 17.97 -12.93
C LEU A 44 -5.78 18.27 -12.04
N ASP A 45 -6.72 17.36 -11.98
CA ASP A 45 -7.94 17.56 -11.21
C ASP A 45 -7.63 17.49 -9.70
N VAL A 46 -8.05 18.53 -9.00
CA VAL A 46 -8.10 18.50 -7.54
C VAL A 46 -9.04 17.37 -7.16
N PRO A 47 -8.64 16.43 -6.29
CA PRO A 47 -9.56 15.44 -5.80
C PRO A 47 -10.81 16.16 -5.29
N ASN A 48 -11.94 15.88 -5.90
CA ASN A 48 -13.19 16.51 -5.52
C ASN A 48 -13.57 16.01 -4.13
N ASP A 49 -13.42 16.86 -3.12
CA ASP A 49 -13.76 16.55 -1.72
C ASP A 49 -15.29 16.49 -1.51
N SER A 50 -16.03 16.67 -2.59
CA SER A 50 -17.48 16.78 -2.60
C SER A 50 -18.15 15.47 -2.99
N GLY A 51 -18.11 14.48 -2.13
CA GLY A 51 -19.00 13.35 -2.20
C GLY A 51 -18.35 11.97 -2.28
N PRO A 52 -19.13 10.91 -2.14
CA PRO A 52 -18.64 9.57 -2.32
C PRO A 52 -18.08 9.47 -3.73
N HIS A 53 -16.79 9.14 -3.83
CA HIS A 53 -16.22 8.79 -5.10
C HIS A 53 -17.08 7.68 -5.68
N ASP A 54 -17.69 7.91 -6.84
CA ASP A 54 -18.25 6.85 -7.68
C ASP A 54 -17.10 6.00 -8.21
N ASP A 55 -16.30 5.51 -7.27
CA ASP A 55 -15.22 4.59 -7.54
C ASP A 55 -15.87 3.22 -7.75
N TYR A 56 -15.84 2.75 -8.97
CA TYR A 56 -16.34 1.42 -9.34
C TYR A 56 -15.72 0.31 -8.45
N TYR A 57 -14.56 0.55 -7.87
CA TYR A 57 -13.90 -0.39 -6.98
C TYR A 57 -14.54 -0.41 -5.58
N VAL A 58 -14.82 0.75 -5.01
CA VAL A 58 -15.44 0.89 -3.68
C VAL A 58 -16.94 0.62 -3.74
N GLY A 59 -17.61 1.12 -4.78
CA GLY A 59 -19.04 0.98 -4.97
C GLY A 59 -19.81 1.54 -3.77
N LYS A 60 -20.69 0.71 -3.19
CA LYS A 60 -21.49 1.05 -2.00
C LYS A 60 -20.85 0.57 -0.68
N THR A 61 -19.64 0.05 -0.72
CA THR A 61 -18.94 -0.44 0.48
C THR A 61 -18.54 0.76 1.35
N ASP A 62 -18.65 0.63 2.67
CA ASP A 62 -18.14 1.64 3.59
C ASP A 62 -16.63 1.79 3.35
N PRO A 63 -16.12 3.00 3.05
CA PRO A 63 -14.69 3.24 2.89
C PRO A 63 -13.84 2.81 4.09
N LYS A 64 -14.43 2.65 5.28
CA LYS A 64 -13.80 2.12 6.49
C LYS A 64 -13.95 0.61 6.67
N ASP A 65 -14.59 -0.10 5.74
CA ASP A 65 -14.64 -1.56 5.80
C ASP A 65 -13.21 -2.11 5.93
N PRO A 66 -12.91 -2.96 6.95
CA PRO A 66 -11.56 -3.47 7.20
C PRO A 66 -10.96 -4.29 6.05
N VAL A 67 -11.79 -4.87 5.20
CA VAL A 67 -11.32 -5.62 4.01
C VAL A 67 -10.91 -4.69 2.89
N LEU A 68 -11.58 -3.56 2.77
CA LEU A 68 -11.28 -2.50 1.82
C LEU A 68 -10.12 -1.63 2.30
N SER A 69 -10.21 -1.17 3.55
CA SER A 69 -9.25 -0.29 4.23
C SER A 69 -8.61 -1.00 5.42
N PRO A 70 -7.53 -1.77 5.18
CA PRO A 70 -6.94 -2.64 6.20
C PRO A 70 -6.40 -1.90 7.43
N ILE A 71 -6.22 -0.60 7.38
CA ILE A 71 -5.84 0.20 8.55
C ILE A 71 -6.88 0.14 9.69
N TYR A 72 -8.13 -0.18 9.38
CA TYR A 72 -9.21 -0.35 10.36
C TYR A 72 -9.39 -1.80 10.83
N ALA A 73 -8.56 -2.72 10.34
CA ALA A 73 -8.59 -4.13 10.73
C ALA A 73 -7.84 -4.39 12.04
N ASP A 74 -8.15 -5.52 12.67
CA ASP A 74 -7.21 -6.13 13.61
C ASP A 74 -6.05 -6.74 12.82
N LEU A 75 -4.87 -6.11 12.92
CA LEU A 75 -3.66 -6.49 12.19
C LEU A 75 -2.75 -7.44 12.98
N HIS A 76 -3.02 -7.74 14.25
CA HIS A 76 -2.18 -8.65 15.04
C HIS A 76 -2.02 -10.01 14.37
N GLY A 77 -0.80 -10.48 14.26
CA GLY A 77 -0.50 -11.80 13.68
C GLY A 77 -0.62 -11.84 12.16
N MET A 78 -0.51 -10.70 11.49
CA MET A 78 -0.37 -10.69 10.04
C MET A 78 0.99 -11.28 9.62
N PRO A 79 1.09 -11.87 8.42
CA PRO A 79 2.34 -12.40 7.90
C PRO A 79 3.43 -11.32 7.80
N PRO A 80 4.72 -11.70 7.82
CA PRO A 80 5.80 -10.77 7.50
C PRO A 80 5.50 -9.99 6.23
N THR A 81 5.62 -8.67 6.29
CA THR A 81 5.15 -7.79 5.21
C THR A 81 6.24 -6.83 4.76
N LEU A 82 6.48 -6.76 3.46
CA LEU A 82 7.33 -5.74 2.84
C LEU A 82 6.45 -4.67 2.20
N PHE A 83 6.69 -3.43 2.61
CA PHE A 83 6.12 -2.22 2.01
C PHE A 83 7.19 -1.56 1.13
N VAL A 84 6.82 -1.18 -0.09
CA VAL A 84 7.70 -0.41 -1.00
C VAL A 84 6.91 0.76 -1.57
N THR A 85 7.49 1.95 -1.51
CA THR A 85 6.91 3.17 -2.09
C THR A 85 8.04 4.15 -2.46
N SER A 86 7.69 5.35 -2.86
CA SER A 86 8.68 6.38 -3.18
C SER A 86 8.24 7.77 -2.75
N GLY A 87 9.19 8.70 -2.75
CA GLY A 87 8.99 10.08 -2.28
C GLY A 87 8.01 10.91 -3.11
N ARG A 88 7.71 10.51 -4.35
CA ARG A 88 6.73 11.17 -5.23
C ARG A 88 5.56 10.25 -5.60
N ASP A 89 5.31 9.26 -4.79
CA ASP A 89 4.19 8.35 -4.96
C ASP A 89 2.92 8.94 -4.35
N LEU A 90 1.85 9.01 -5.13
CA LEU A 90 0.55 9.48 -4.62
C LEU A 90 0.01 8.60 -3.48
N LEU A 91 0.44 7.35 -3.37
CA LEU A 91 0.05 6.43 -2.30
C LEU A 91 1.08 6.36 -1.15
N LEU A 92 2.09 7.24 -1.12
CA LEU A 92 3.09 7.28 -0.05
C LEU A 92 2.46 7.34 1.35
N SER A 93 1.52 8.26 1.56
CA SER A 93 0.85 8.41 2.87
C SER A 93 0.08 7.15 3.26
N GLY A 94 -0.66 6.55 2.34
CA GLY A 94 -1.41 5.31 2.58
C GLY A 94 -0.49 4.15 2.93
N THR A 95 0.60 3.97 2.18
CA THR A 95 1.60 2.93 2.42
C THR A 95 2.30 3.12 3.76
N ALA A 96 2.74 4.35 4.09
CA ALA A 96 3.45 4.64 5.34
C ALA A 96 2.54 4.49 6.57
N ASN A 97 1.28 4.94 6.49
CA ASN A 97 0.32 4.80 7.58
C ASN A 97 -0.03 3.33 7.84
N LEU A 98 -0.22 2.54 6.78
CA LEU A 98 -0.50 1.12 6.92
C LEU A 98 0.72 0.38 7.50
N HIS A 99 1.94 0.67 7.03
CA HIS A 99 3.17 0.13 7.62
C HIS A 99 3.24 0.40 9.13
N ARG A 100 3.00 1.65 9.54
CA ARG A 100 2.98 2.00 10.97
C ARG A 100 1.91 1.25 11.75
N ALA A 101 0.74 1.00 11.15
CA ALA A 101 -0.32 0.21 11.78
C ALA A 101 0.11 -1.24 12.01
N PHE A 102 0.84 -1.85 11.06
CA PHE A 102 1.44 -3.18 11.25
C PHE A 102 2.47 -3.20 12.38
N LEU A 103 3.37 -2.21 12.45
CA LEU A 103 4.34 -2.10 13.55
C LEU A 103 3.64 -1.95 14.91
N ASN A 104 2.59 -1.13 15.00
CA ASN A 104 1.82 -0.96 16.22
C ASN A 104 1.08 -2.23 16.65
N ALA A 105 0.75 -3.10 15.70
CA ALA A 105 0.19 -4.43 15.97
C ALA A 105 1.25 -5.47 16.38
N GLY A 106 2.54 -5.12 16.33
CA GLY A 106 3.63 -6.03 16.70
C GLY A 106 4.05 -6.96 15.57
N ASP A 107 3.66 -6.72 14.34
CA ASP A 107 3.98 -7.57 13.20
C ASP A 107 5.36 -7.26 12.60
N ASP A 108 6.00 -8.25 11.94
CA ASP A 108 7.24 -8.06 11.17
C ASP A 108 6.92 -7.28 9.89
N ALA A 109 7.09 -5.98 9.93
CA ALA A 109 6.82 -5.07 8.82
C ALA A 109 8.07 -4.24 8.46
N ARG A 110 8.41 -4.22 7.18
CA ARG A 110 9.56 -3.49 6.64
C ARG A 110 9.08 -2.49 5.60
N LEU A 111 9.68 -1.31 5.60
CA LEU A 111 9.39 -0.25 4.62
C LEU A 111 10.65 0.16 3.89
N ILE A 112 10.59 0.19 2.56
CA ILE A 112 11.59 0.79 1.69
C ILE A 112 10.93 1.98 0.97
N VAL A 113 11.56 3.15 1.09
CA VAL A 113 11.12 4.37 0.39
C VAL A 113 12.23 4.81 -0.54
N TYR A 114 11.97 4.81 -1.84
CA TYR A 114 12.89 5.34 -2.85
C TYR A 114 12.68 6.84 -3.01
N ASP A 115 13.76 7.60 -3.18
CA ASP A 115 13.67 9.05 -3.34
C ASP A 115 13.16 9.43 -4.74
N ALA A 116 12.29 10.44 -4.79
CA ALA A 116 11.90 11.19 -5.98
C ALA A 116 11.33 10.40 -7.17
N LEU A 117 10.96 9.14 -7.01
CA LEU A 117 10.38 8.32 -8.07
C LEU A 117 8.85 8.36 -8.06
N PRO A 118 8.18 8.19 -9.21
CA PRO A 118 6.72 8.20 -9.31
C PRO A 118 6.09 6.90 -8.80
N HIS A 119 4.76 6.88 -8.72
CA HIS A 119 4.00 5.67 -8.44
C HIS A 119 4.37 4.52 -9.38
N ALA A 120 4.54 3.32 -8.82
CA ALA A 120 4.83 2.08 -9.55
C ALA A 120 6.11 2.14 -10.42
N PHE A 121 7.11 2.90 -10.00
CA PHE A 121 8.38 3.10 -10.74
C PHE A 121 9.10 1.79 -11.09
N TRP A 122 8.90 0.72 -10.34
CA TRP A 122 9.50 -0.60 -10.56
C TRP A 122 9.10 -1.26 -11.90
N TYR A 123 8.07 -0.76 -12.58
CA TYR A 123 7.76 -1.18 -13.96
C TYR A 123 8.75 -0.65 -15.00
N SER A 124 9.50 0.38 -14.65
CA SER A 124 10.49 0.99 -15.54
C SER A 124 11.84 0.28 -15.45
N THR A 125 11.93 -0.90 -16.04
CA THR A 125 13.11 -1.80 -15.95
C THR A 125 14.43 -1.20 -16.46
N LYS A 126 14.41 0.00 -17.02
CA LYS A 126 15.62 0.76 -17.42
C LYS A 126 16.22 1.58 -16.27
N LEU A 127 15.49 1.77 -15.17
CA LEU A 127 15.98 2.51 -14.00
C LEU A 127 16.73 1.56 -13.06
N PRO A 128 17.93 1.91 -12.60
CA PRO A 128 18.66 1.12 -11.62
C PRO A 128 17.85 0.87 -10.33
N GLU A 129 17.16 1.89 -9.85
CA GLU A 129 16.32 1.82 -8.65
C GLU A 129 15.12 0.88 -8.84
N ALA A 130 14.58 0.78 -10.06
CA ALA A 130 13.53 -0.19 -10.35
C ALA A 130 14.04 -1.63 -10.28
N LEU A 131 15.25 -1.88 -10.77
CA LEU A 131 15.89 -3.21 -10.67
C LEU A 131 16.19 -3.55 -9.20
N GLU A 132 16.72 -2.58 -8.43
CA GLU A 132 16.98 -2.75 -7.00
C GLU A 132 15.69 -3.08 -6.25
N ALA A 133 14.61 -2.33 -6.49
CA ALA A 133 13.31 -2.57 -5.87
C ALA A 133 12.76 -3.97 -6.19
N ASN A 134 12.83 -4.37 -7.47
CA ASN A 134 12.38 -5.69 -7.90
C ASN A 134 13.20 -6.81 -7.23
N HIS A 135 14.52 -6.66 -7.09
CA HIS A 135 15.35 -7.62 -6.35
C HIS A 135 14.96 -7.66 -4.87
N ALA A 136 14.80 -6.51 -4.22
CA ALA A 136 14.40 -6.46 -2.81
C ALA A 136 13.04 -7.14 -2.56
N MET A 137 12.06 -6.92 -3.46
CA MET A 137 10.76 -7.58 -3.40
C MET A 137 10.89 -9.11 -3.58
N ALA A 138 11.65 -9.54 -4.59
CA ALA A 138 11.86 -10.96 -4.89
C ALA A 138 12.58 -11.68 -3.75
N ASP A 139 13.67 -11.11 -3.25
CA ASP A 139 14.48 -11.67 -2.17
C ASP A 139 13.69 -11.80 -0.87
N PHE A 140 12.87 -10.77 -0.57
CA PHE A 140 12.00 -10.83 0.61
C PHE A 140 11.02 -12.00 0.50
N LEU A 141 10.29 -12.10 -0.61
CA LEU A 141 9.30 -13.16 -0.80
C LEU A 141 9.97 -14.56 -0.83
N ALA A 142 11.08 -14.72 -1.55
CA ALA A 142 11.82 -15.98 -1.61
C ALA A 142 12.28 -16.44 -0.22
N LYS A 143 12.79 -15.52 0.60
CA LYS A 143 13.22 -15.83 1.98
C LYS A 143 12.09 -16.32 2.87
N GLN A 144 10.87 -15.80 2.69
CA GLN A 144 9.72 -16.23 3.50
C GLN A 144 9.13 -17.55 3.00
N LEU A 145 9.19 -17.81 1.69
CA LEU A 145 8.72 -19.07 1.09
C LEU A 145 9.65 -20.26 1.37
N ALA A 146 10.90 -20.00 1.72
CA ALA A 146 11.88 -21.04 2.04
C ALA A 146 11.82 -21.55 3.50
N LYS A 147 10.93 -21.00 4.32
CA LYS A 147 10.70 -21.41 5.72
C LYS A 147 9.65 -22.49 5.81
#